data_461653fe203f0281876335a031565eaa
#
_entry.id   461653fe203f0281876335a031565eaa
#
_cell.length_a   1.000
_cell.length_b   1.000
_cell.length_c   1.000
_cell.angle_alpha   90.00
_cell.angle_beta   90.00
_cell.angle_gamma   90.00
#
_symmetry.space_group_name_H-M   'P 1'
#
loop_
_entity.id
_entity.type
_entity.pdbx_description
1 polymer ?
#
loop_
_entity_poly.entity_id
_entity_poly.type
_entity_poly.pdbx_seq_one_letter_code
_entity_poly.pdbx_strand_id
1 'polypeptide(L)'
;MLDLLPDLFDQYEQQLQLAEPLFNDYGGKAIFSGEIVTVSCFNDNSKVKELVATDGSGKVMVVDGKGSLTRALLGDMLAEQAVANGWQGIIINGCIRDAGTIATLTLGVKALGCNPIKTEKLGVGEVNQNISFAGLEFIAGHYVYGDTNGLAISEKQLILR
;
A
#
# COMPACT_ATOMS: atom_id res chain seq x y z
N MET A 1 5.52 18.87 -7.57
CA MET A 1 4.96 17.81 -8.44
C MET A 1 3.58 17.43 -7.94
N LEU A 2 2.62 17.44 -8.81
CA LEU A 2 1.25 17.05 -8.50
C LEU A 2 0.89 15.66 -9.07
N ASP A 3 1.59 15.24 -10.11
CA ASP A 3 1.37 13.98 -10.80
C ASP A 3 2.70 13.29 -11.08
N LEU A 4 2.75 11.99 -10.81
CA LEU A 4 3.94 11.16 -11.04
C LEU A 4 3.74 10.19 -12.20
N LEU A 5 2.63 9.45 -12.18
CA LEU A 5 2.42 8.33 -13.10
C LEU A 5 2.37 8.74 -14.58
N PRO A 6 1.71 9.85 -14.98
CA PRO A 6 1.72 10.24 -16.38
C PRO A 6 3.14 10.41 -16.94
N ASP A 7 4.02 11.08 -16.19
CA ASP A 7 5.40 11.29 -16.62
C ASP A 7 6.21 9.99 -16.63
N LEU A 8 5.98 9.11 -15.64
CA LEU A 8 6.64 7.80 -15.62
C LEU A 8 6.24 6.94 -16.82
N PHE A 9 4.97 6.90 -17.16
CA PHE A 9 4.50 6.13 -18.31
C PHE A 9 5.00 6.72 -19.62
N ASP A 10 5.11 8.03 -19.72
CA ASP A 10 5.68 8.66 -20.92
C ASP A 10 7.14 8.26 -21.14
N GLN A 11 7.90 8.07 -20.06
CA GLN A 11 9.32 7.67 -20.14
C GLN A 11 9.55 6.17 -20.18
N TYR A 12 8.71 5.38 -19.50
CA TYR A 12 8.99 3.97 -19.21
C TYR A 12 7.80 3.03 -19.47
N GLU A 13 6.96 3.33 -20.43
CA GLU A 13 5.73 2.55 -20.69
C GLU A 13 5.97 1.04 -20.75
N GLN A 14 7.08 0.62 -21.39
CA GLN A 14 7.39 -0.79 -21.57
C GLN A 14 7.87 -1.51 -20.31
N GLN A 15 8.23 -0.75 -19.28
CA GLN A 15 8.74 -1.29 -18.01
C GLN A 15 7.72 -1.22 -16.87
N LEU A 16 6.56 -0.65 -17.12
CA LEU A 16 5.50 -0.44 -16.13
C LEU A 16 4.27 -1.28 -16.44
N GLN A 17 3.60 -1.71 -15.37
CA GLN A 17 2.27 -2.32 -15.44
C GLN A 17 1.33 -1.51 -14.57
N LEU A 18 0.17 -1.16 -15.11
CA LEU A 18 -0.83 -0.36 -14.43
C LEU A 18 -1.88 -1.25 -13.77
N ALA A 19 -2.18 -0.99 -12.49
CA ALA A 19 -3.24 -1.69 -11.77
C ALA A 19 -4.63 -1.26 -12.28
N GLU A 20 -5.60 -2.17 -12.15
CA GLU A 20 -7.00 -1.81 -12.33
C GLU A 20 -7.40 -0.72 -11.32
N PRO A 21 -8.27 0.25 -11.70
CA PRO A 21 -8.58 1.42 -10.86
C PRO A 21 -9.57 1.10 -9.75
N LEU A 22 -9.18 0.23 -8.82
CA LEU A 22 -10.04 -0.27 -7.74
C LEU A 22 -9.90 0.51 -6.43
N PHE A 23 -8.82 1.30 -6.29
CA PHE A 23 -8.46 1.88 -5.01
C PHE A 23 -8.91 3.33 -4.85
N ASN A 24 -9.21 3.69 -3.61
CA ASN A 24 -9.39 5.07 -3.18
C ASN A 24 -8.16 5.53 -2.40
N ASP A 25 -7.87 6.84 -2.44
CA ASP A 25 -6.78 7.45 -1.71
C ASP A 25 -7.25 7.95 -0.36
N TYR A 26 -6.54 7.55 0.71
CA TYR A 26 -6.90 7.91 2.08
C TYR A 26 -5.78 8.63 2.84
N GLY A 27 -4.53 8.48 2.41
CA GLY A 27 -3.39 9.08 3.09
C GLY A 27 -3.19 10.55 2.75
N GLY A 28 -2.46 11.26 3.61
CA GLY A 28 -2.12 12.67 3.38
C GLY A 28 -1.01 12.90 2.35
N LYS A 29 -0.36 11.83 1.88
CA LYS A 29 0.69 11.88 0.87
C LYS A 29 0.16 11.26 -0.42
N ALA A 30 -0.14 12.11 -1.41
CA ALA A 30 -0.74 11.66 -2.66
C ALA A 30 0.26 10.89 -3.55
N ILE A 31 1.51 11.35 -3.62
CA ILE A 31 2.57 10.74 -4.44
C ILE A 31 3.49 9.94 -3.53
N PHE A 32 3.64 8.66 -3.80
CA PHE A 32 4.55 7.80 -3.05
C PHE A 32 5.08 6.68 -3.94
N SER A 33 6.25 6.17 -3.56
CA SER A 33 6.86 5.04 -4.25
C SER A 33 7.86 4.34 -3.34
N GLY A 34 8.19 3.12 -3.66
CA GLY A 34 9.21 2.39 -2.92
C GLY A 34 9.29 0.92 -3.30
N GLU A 35 10.23 0.25 -2.65
CA GLU A 35 10.39 -1.20 -2.76
C GLU A 35 9.22 -1.91 -2.09
N ILE A 36 8.69 -2.91 -2.77
CA ILE A 36 7.52 -3.66 -2.33
C ILE A 36 7.88 -4.64 -1.20
N VAL A 37 7.13 -4.53 -0.10
CA VAL A 37 7.08 -5.54 0.97
C VAL A 37 5.65 -6.06 1.02
N THR A 38 5.47 -7.37 0.93
CA THR A 38 4.13 -7.96 0.78
C THR A 38 3.62 -8.61 2.06
N VAL A 39 2.30 -8.52 2.24
CA VAL A 39 1.56 -9.22 3.30
C VAL A 39 0.34 -9.89 2.65
N SER A 40 0.07 -11.13 3.03
CA SER A 40 -1.16 -11.83 2.69
C SER A 40 -1.88 -12.20 3.98
N CYS A 41 -3.13 -11.76 4.14
CA CYS A 41 -3.91 -12.00 5.35
C CYS A 41 -5.41 -11.93 5.06
N PHE A 42 -6.22 -12.46 5.98
CA PHE A 42 -7.68 -12.34 5.88
C PHE A 42 -8.26 -11.97 7.23
N ASN A 43 -8.81 -10.76 7.33
CA ASN A 43 -9.44 -10.24 8.54
C ASN A 43 -8.56 -10.35 9.81
N ASP A 44 -7.25 -10.34 9.62
CA ASP A 44 -6.26 -10.38 10.69
C ASP A 44 -5.06 -9.55 10.27
N ASN A 45 -4.83 -8.43 10.95
CA ASN A 45 -3.75 -7.50 10.61
C ASN A 45 -2.49 -7.69 11.49
N SER A 46 -2.33 -8.86 12.10
CA SER A 46 -1.15 -9.13 12.94
C SER A 46 0.16 -8.89 12.20
N LYS A 47 0.26 -9.31 10.93
CA LYS A 47 1.48 -9.14 10.14
C LYS A 47 1.70 -7.69 9.72
N VAL A 48 0.64 -6.94 9.48
CA VAL A 48 0.74 -5.49 9.25
C VAL A 48 1.31 -4.81 10.49
N LYS A 49 0.80 -5.16 11.67
CA LYS A 49 1.29 -4.64 12.95
C LYS A 49 2.77 -4.95 13.16
N GLU A 50 3.21 -6.17 12.89
CA GLU A 50 4.61 -6.56 13.00
C GLU A 50 5.50 -5.73 12.06
N LEU A 51 5.09 -5.55 10.81
CA LEU A 51 5.89 -4.87 9.80
C LEU A 51 5.99 -3.37 10.01
N VAL A 52 4.92 -2.68 10.42
CA VAL A 52 4.99 -1.23 10.65
C VAL A 52 5.98 -0.88 11.77
N ALA A 53 6.28 -1.83 12.65
CA ALA A 53 7.26 -1.68 13.72
C ALA A 53 8.72 -1.80 13.23
N THR A 54 8.93 -2.20 11.98
CA THR A 54 10.27 -2.34 11.39
C THR A 54 10.62 -1.11 10.55
N ASP A 55 11.90 -1.00 10.17
CA ASP A 55 12.36 0.08 9.28
C ASP A 55 11.72 -0.04 7.91
N GLY A 56 10.91 0.97 7.55
CA GLY A 56 10.23 1.08 6.27
C GLY A 56 10.84 2.08 5.31
N SER A 57 12.05 2.57 5.59
CA SER A 57 12.71 3.57 4.74
C SER A 57 12.81 3.10 3.29
N GLY A 58 12.24 3.89 2.36
CA GLY A 58 12.21 3.56 0.94
C GLY A 58 11.29 2.40 0.56
N LYS A 59 10.40 1.97 1.46
CA LYS A 59 9.54 0.81 1.25
C LYS A 59 8.06 1.18 1.24
N VAL A 60 7.29 0.41 0.49
CA VAL A 60 5.83 0.44 0.46
C VAL A 60 5.32 -0.94 0.82
N MET A 61 4.41 -0.99 1.78
CA MET A 61 3.76 -2.24 2.18
C MET A 61 2.55 -2.49 1.29
N VAL A 62 2.52 -3.65 0.65
CA VAL A 62 1.40 -4.08 -0.20
C VAL A 62 0.71 -5.25 0.49
N VAL A 63 -0.54 -5.05 0.87
CA VAL A 63 -1.31 -5.98 1.69
C VAL A 63 -2.45 -6.58 0.86
N ASP A 64 -2.39 -7.88 0.64
CA ASP A 64 -3.53 -8.61 0.08
C ASP A 64 -4.45 -9.06 1.22
N GLY A 65 -5.47 -8.27 1.48
CA GLY A 65 -6.54 -8.61 2.43
C GLY A 65 -7.65 -9.46 1.79
N LYS A 66 -7.38 -10.07 0.64
CA LYS A 66 -8.33 -10.92 -0.09
C LYS A 66 -9.61 -10.18 -0.50
N GLY A 67 -9.56 -8.86 -0.57
CA GLY A 67 -10.72 -8.04 -0.93
C GLY A 67 -11.78 -7.94 0.15
N SER A 68 -11.49 -8.34 1.39
CA SER A 68 -12.48 -8.30 2.48
C SER A 68 -12.91 -6.88 2.79
N LEU A 69 -14.23 -6.67 2.84
CA LEU A 69 -14.85 -5.39 3.18
C LEU A 69 -15.47 -5.43 4.59
N THR A 70 -15.18 -6.47 5.39
CA THR A 70 -15.87 -6.71 6.67
C THR A 70 -15.06 -6.31 7.91
N ARG A 71 -13.76 -6.06 7.76
CA ARG A 71 -12.86 -5.66 8.83
C ARG A 71 -11.81 -4.70 8.29
N ALA A 72 -11.34 -3.77 9.12
CA ALA A 72 -10.27 -2.84 8.76
C ALA A 72 -8.90 -3.45 9.10
N LEU A 73 -7.99 -3.43 8.13
CA LEU A 73 -6.62 -3.94 8.31
C LEU A 73 -5.64 -2.87 8.78
N LEU A 74 -6.01 -1.59 8.69
CA LEU A 74 -5.18 -0.47 9.09
C LEU A 74 -6.04 0.58 9.78
N GLY A 75 -5.57 1.06 10.92
CA GLY A 75 -6.13 2.22 11.62
C GLY A 75 -5.06 3.26 11.91
N ASP A 76 -5.41 4.29 12.68
CA ASP A 76 -4.54 5.44 12.95
C ASP A 76 -3.24 5.05 13.69
N MET A 77 -3.33 4.18 14.69
CA MET A 77 -2.14 3.81 15.48
C MET A 77 -1.06 3.13 14.64
N LEU A 78 -1.45 2.17 13.79
CA LEU A 78 -0.50 1.50 12.90
C LEU A 78 -0.01 2.43 11.80
N ALA A 79 -0.86 3.30 11.28
CA ALA A 79 -0.47 4.27 10.27
C ALA A 79 0.54 5.29 10.83
N GLU A 80 0.33 5.79 12.05
CA GLU A 80 1.27 6.69 12.72
C GLU A 80 2.61 6.00 12.97
N GLN A 81 2.59 4.73 13.36
CA GLN A 81 3.81 3.95 13.55
C GLN A 81 4.56 3.75 12.23
N ALA A 82 3.84 3.51 11.14
CA ALA A 82 4.44 3.41 9.80
C ALA A 82 5.15 4.72 9.42
N VAL A 83 4.51 5.87 9.66
CA VAL A 83 5.14 7.18 9.43
C VAL A 83 6.43 7.31 10.25
N ALA A 84 6.37 7.00 11.54
CA ALA A 84 7.51 7.10 12.44
C ALA A 84 8.69 6.23 12.01
N ASN A 85 8.41 5.09 11.39
CA ASN A 85 9.43 4.14 10.94
C ASN A 85 9.81 4.27 9.46
N GLY A 86 9.41 5.35 8.80
CA GLY A 86 9.89 5.72 7.47
C GLY A 86 9.16 5.08 6.30
N TRP A 87 8.08 4.35 6.53
CA TRP A 87 7.29 3.79 5.44
C TRP A 87 6.75 4.87 4.52
N GLN A 88 6.86 4.65 3.20
CA GLN A 88 6.42 5.60 2.19
C GLN A 88 4.93 5.50 1.90
N GLY A 89 4.38 4.32 2.00
CA GLY A 89 2.97 4.07 1.76
C GLY A 89 2.54 2.66 2.13
N ILE A 90 1.23 2.48 2.21
CA ILE A 90 0.58 1.18 2.46
C ILE A 90 -0.58 1.05 1.48
N ILE A 91 -0.59 -0.04 0.72
CA ILE A 91 -1.63 -0.36 -0.25
C ILE A 91 -2.36 -1.59 0.25
N ILE A 92 -3.69 -1.51 0.33
CA ILE A 92 -4.49 -2.57 0.94
C ILE A 92 -5.60 -3.01 0.00
N ASN A 93 -5.55 -4.27 -0.42
CA ASN A 93 -6.68 -4.93 -1.06
C ASN A 93 -7.66 -5.36 0.03
N GLY A 94 -8.36 -4.39 0.56
CA GLY A 94 -9.24 -4.50 1.72
C GLY A 94 -9.62 -3.13 2.25
N CYS A 95 -9.98 -3.04 3.52
CA CYS A 95 -10.45 -1.81 4.15
C CYS A 95 -9.48 -1.23 5.18
N ILE A 96 -9.62 0.09 5.38
CA ILE A 96 -9.00 0.82 6.48
C ILE A 96 -10.09 1.39 7.40
N ARG A 97 -9.70 1.92 8.56
CA ARG A 97 -10.53 2.76 9.41
C ARG A 97 -9.77 4.03 9.79
N ASP A 98 -10.41 4.91 10.56
CA ASP A 98 -9.82 6.18 10.99
C ASP A 98 -9.41 7.07 9.79
N ALA A 99 -10.24 7.08 8.76
CA ALA A 99 -9.94 7.75 7.49
C ALA A 99 -9.65 9.25 7.68
N GLY A 100 -10.35 9.91 8.61
CA GLY A 100 -10.11 11.32 8.92
C GLY A 100 -8.72 11.58 9.47
N THR A 101 -8.25 10.74 10.40
CA THR A 101 -6.90 10.85 10.96
C THR A 101 -5.84 10.47 9.95
N ILE A 102 -6.04 9.40 9.23
CA ILE A 102 -5.09 8.92 8.21
C ILE A 102 -4.86 9.98 7.12
N ALA A 103 -5.90 10.75 6.76
CA ALA A 103 -5.78 11.82 5.78
C ALA A 103 -4.81 12.94 6.21
N THR A 104 -4.50 13.05 7.50
CA THR A 104 -3.56 14.06 8.02
C THR A 104 -2.11 13.58 8.07
N LEU A 105 -1.87 12.31 7.84
CA LEU A 105 -0.54 11.70 7.98
C LEU A 105 0.26 11.79 6.67
N THR A 106 1.57 12.00 6.79
CA THR A 106 2.50 11.96 5.65
C THR A 106 2.81 10.52 5.29
N LEU A 107 1.81 9.85 4.74
CA LEU A 107 1.84 8.45 4.33
C LEU A 107 0.90 8.28 3.15
N GLY A 108 1.36 7.60 2.09
CA GLY A 108 0.47 7.16 1.03
C GLY A 108 -0.39 6.00 1.53
N VAL A 109 -1.70 6.08 1.37
CA VAL A 109 -2.59 4.98 1.73
C VAL A 109 -3.63 4.81 0.63
N LYS A 110 -3.64 3.63 0.03
CA LYS A 110 -4.67 3.22 -0.92
C LYS A 110 -5.40 2.01 -0.38
N ALA A 111 -6.73 2.01 -0.49
CA ALA A 111 -7.56 0.89 -0.05
C ALA A 111 -8.84 0.82 -0.87
N LEU A 112 -9.56 -0.30 -0.77
CA LEU A 112 -10.85 -0.46 -1.45
C LEU A 112 -11.94 0.37 -0.80
N GLY A 113 -11.86 0.55 0.52
CA GLY A 113 -12.88 1.29 1.26
C GLY A 113 -12.56 1.40 2.74
N CYS A 114 -13.54 1.87 3.50
CA CYS A 114 -13.46 1.99 4.95
C CYS A 114 -14.42 1.02 5.63
N ASN A 115 -14.01 0.51 6.79
CA ASN A 115 -14.88 -0.24 7.69
C ASN A 115 -14.45 0.08 9.12
N PRO A 116 -15.36 0.52 10.00
CA PRO A 116 -14.97 0.91 11.38
C PRO A 116 -14.65 -0.27 12.29
N ILE A 117 -14.83 -1.50 11.85
CA ILE A 117 -14.65 -2.70 12.68
C ILE A 117 -13.21 -3.19 12.59
N LYS A 118 -12.52 -3.27 13.73
CA LYS A 118 -11.15 -3.78 13.80
C LYS A 118 -11.11 -5.31 13.60
N THR A 119 -9.93 -5.81 13.23
CA THR A 119 -9.68 -7.25 13.20
C THR A 119 -9.44 -7.81 14.60
N GLU A 120 -9.65 -9.13 14.75
CA GLU A 120 -9.04 -9.87 15.83
C GLU A 120 -7.61 -10.21 15.41
N LYS A 121 -6.66 -10.06 16.33
CA LYS A 121 -5.24 -10.35 16.04
C LYS A 121 -4.92 -11.75 16.53
N LEU A 122 -4.94 -12.72 15.60
CA LEU A 122 -4.70 -14.13 15.88
C LEU A 122 -3.31 -14.60 15.45
N GLY A 123 -2.47 -13.68 14.97
CA GLY A 123 -1.12 -14.00 14.53
C GLY A 123 -1.05 -14.66 13.16
N VAL A 124 -2.14 -14.67 12.40
CA VAL A 124 -2.24 -15.38 11.12
C VAL A 124 -1.93 -14.43 9.97
N GLY A 125 -1.20 -14.92 8.99
CA GLY A 125 -0.83 -14.20 7.78
C GLY A 125 0.57 -14.58 7.31
N GLU A 126 0.92 -14.15 6.12
CA GLU A 126 2.22 -14.44 5.51
C GLU A 126 2.86 -13.15 4.99
N VAL A 127 4.18 -13.08 5.09
CA VAL A 127 4.97 -11.95 4.57
C VAL A 127 5.90 -12.44 3.46
N ASN A 128 6.29 -11.51 2.57
CA ASN A 128 7.25 -11.76 1.49
C ASN A 128 6.83 -12.83 0.46
N GLN A 129 5.53 -13.11 0.36
CA GLN A 129 4.99 -13.96 -0.69
C GLN A 129 4.59 -13.08 -1.87
N ASN A 130 4.62 -13.66 -3.08
CA ASN A 130 4.03 -12.99 -4.24
C ASN A 130 2.52 -13.01 -4.07
N ILE A 131 1.89 -11.86 -4.31
CA ILE A 131 0.45 -11.68 -4.14
C ILE A 131 -0.15 -11.07 -5.41
N SER A 132 -1.39 -11.41 -5.72
CA SER A 132 -2.05 -10.95 -6.94
C SER A 132 -3.39 -10.33 -6.64
N PHE A 133 -3.61 -9.10 -7.11
CA PHE A 133 -4.90 -8.41 -7.11
C PHE A 133 -4.84 -7.23 -8.09
N ALA A 134 -5.99 -6.66 -8.40
CA ALA A 134 -6.09 -5.52 -9.33
C ALA A 134 -5.40 -5.76 -10.69
N GLY A 135 -5.38 -7.03 -11.16
CA GLY A 135 -4.79 -7.40 -12.43
C GLY A 135 -3.27 -7.49 -12.44
N LEU A 136 -2.60 -7.35 -11.29
CA LEU A 136 -1.14 -7.40 -11.18
C LEU A 136 -0.67 -8.48 -10.22
N GLU A 137 0.55 -8.95 -10.42
CA GLU A 137 1.30 -9.72 -9.43
C GLU A 137 2.32 -8.81 -8.76
N PHE A 138 2.17 -8.62 -7.44
CA PHE A 138 3.12 -7.83 -6.64
C PHE A 138 4.20 -8.76 -6.09
N ILE A 139 5.44 -8.47 -6.44
CA ILE A 139 6.59 -9.29 -6.10
C ILE A 139 7.46 -8.53 -5.09
N ALA A 140 7.72 -9.14 -3.93
CA ALA A 140 8.60 -8.56 -2.92
C ALA A 140 9.97 -8.22 -3.53
N GLY A 141 10.45 -7.01 -3.30
CA GLY A 141 11.70 -6.53 -3.87
C GLY A 141 11.57 -5.79 -5.20
N HIS A 142 10.45 -5.90 -5.90
CA HIS A 142 10.13 -5.03 -7.03
C HIS A 142 9.67 -3.65 -6.51
N TYR A 143 9.17 -2.77 -7.38
CA TYR A 143 8.87 -1.39 -7.03
C TYR A 143 7.44 -1.02 -7.39
N VAL A 144 6.84 -0.16 -6.56
CA VAL A 144 5.48 0.34 -6.76
C VAL A 144 5.48 1.87 -6.70
N TYR A 145 4.60 2.46 -7.51
CA TYR A 145 4.44 3.91 -7.66
C TYR A 145 2.96 4.24 -7.58
N GLY A 146 2.61 5.20 -6.77
CA GLY A 146 1.22 5.64 -6.61
C GLY A 146 1.07 7.15 -6.66
N ASP A 147 -0.02 7.59 -7.24
CA ASP A 147 -0.52 8.96 -7.16
C ASP A 147 -2.04 8.94 -7.36
N THR A 148 -2.66 10.11 -7.53
CA THR A 148 -4.11 10.19 -7.74
C THR A 148 -4.57 9.59 -9.08
N ASN A 149 -3.64 9.35 -10.02
CA ASN A 149 -3.96 8.75 -11.32
C ASN A 149 -4.00 7.22 -11.27
N GLY A 150 -3.44 6.60 -10.22
CA GLY A 150 -3.47 5.15 -10.12
C GLY A 150 -2.31 4.55 -9.34
N LEU A 151 -2.01 3.31 -9.72
CA LEU A 151 -0.98 2.48 -9.10
C LEU A 151 -0.27 1.67 -10.17
N ALA A 152 1.06 1.69 -10.16
CA ALA A 152 1.85 0.95 -11.14
C ALA A 152 3.04 0.24 -10.49
N ILE A 153 3.52 -0.81 -11.15
CA ILE A 153 4.67 -1.58 -10.66
C ILE A 153 5.74 -1.72 -11.75
N SER A 154 6.97 -1.90 -11.30
CA SER A 154 8.11 -2.23 -12.17
C SER A 154 9.05 -3.20 -11.48
N GLU A 155 9.83 -3.95 -12.26
CA GLU A 155 10.84 -4.86 -11.72
C GLU A 155 12.01 -4.09 -11.12
N LYS A 156 12.47 -3.05 -11.81
CA LYS A 156 13.60 -2.21 -11.38
C LYS A 156 13.11 -0.82 -11.01
N GLN A 157 13.82 -0.18 -10.09
CA GLN A 157 13.52 1.19 -9.71
C GLN A 157 13.65 2.13 -10.91
N LEU A 158 12.60 2.89 -11.17
CA LEU A 158 12.54 3.87 -12.24
C LEU A 158 12.60 5.28 -11.66
N ILE A 159 13.39 6.14 -12.29
CA ILE A 159 13.59 7.52 -11.86
C ILE A 159 13.25 8.43 -13.03
N LEU A 160 12.46 9.48 -12.78
CA LEU A 160 12.17 10.49 -13.78
C LEU A 160 13.46 11.25 -14.16
N ARG A 161 13.59 11.51 -15.46
CA ARG A 161 14.73 12.23 -16.02
C ARG A 161 14.32 13.55 -16.65
#